data_60ed3241aaf16a850e419bef9825b5f1
#
_entry.id   60ed3241aaf16a850e419bef9825b5f1
#
_cell.length_a   1.000
_cell.length_b   1.000
_cell.length_c   1.000
_cell.angle_alpha   90.00
_cell.angle_beta   90.00
_cell.angle_gamma   90.00
#
_symmetry.space_group_name_H-M   'P 1'
#
loop_
_entity.id
_entity.type
_entity.pdbx_description
1 polymer ?
#
loop_
_entity_poly.entity_id
_entity_poly.type
_entity_poly.pdbx_seq_one_letter_code
_entity_poly.pdbx_strand_id
1 'polypeptide(L)'
;MALLLVSTLCSGEALAAVQVNLSKDVELLAVNGEEIGLRLFSKSELQLEDGLNQFVVRASKLVRQANGEFEKFNSDPVIITFDAKDQKIQLSPQGDIATTTDADNFNKQPYFTLSSSSPNIQVEQELLPRGPGITRDYEKEIARFNAQRNITIDKASKESQFSEKQIDSTEKATSVGVKSNSLKVVKDQYLMLTEEERKQFLSWAVAQ
;
A
#
# COMPACT_ATOMS: atom_id res chain seq x y z
N MET A 1 40.19 -38.42 29.62
CA MET A 1 39.20 -37.39 29.73
C MET A 1 38.97 -36.83 28.35
N ALA A 2 37.88 -37.23 27.69
CA ALA A 2 37.54 -36.75 26.34
C ALA A 2 36.45 -35.63 26.50
N LEU A 3 36.77 -34.43 26.10
CA LEU A 3 35.89 -33.26 26.16
C LEU A 3 35.05 -33.24 24.86
N LEU A 4 33.75 -33.58 24.99
CA LEU A 4 32.78 -33.47 23.86
C LEU A 4 32.34 -32.01 23.74
N LEU A 5 32.78 -31.36 22.64
CA LEU A 5 32.28 -30.04 22.24
C LEU A 5 30.94 -30.24 21.53
N VAL A 6 29.84 -29.88 22.19
CA VAL A 6 28.50 -29.80 21.56
C VAL A 6 28.38 -28.43 20.93
N SER A 7 28.53 -28.35 19.62
CA SER A 7 28.21 -27.14 18.84
C SER A 7 26.72 -27.11 18.56
N THR A 8 25.97 -26.26 19.28
CA THR A 8 24.59 -25.89 18.97
C THR A 8 24.57 -25.03 17.71
N LEU A 9 24.15 -25.62 16.57
CA LEU A 9 23.77 -24.85 15.38
C LEU A 9 22.45 -24.14 15.70
N CYS A 10 22.50 -22.83 15.93
CA CYS A 10 21.33 -21.98 15.82
C CYS A 10 20.95 -21.90 14.34
N SER A 11 19.99 -22.72 13.91
CA SER A 11 19.29 -22.55 12.64
C SER A 11 18.40 -21.32 12.77
N GLY A 12 18.89 -20.15 12.35
CA GLY A 12 18.03 -18.99 12.13
C GLY A 12 17.05 -19.35 11.03
N GLU A 13 15.77 -19.45 11.33
CA GLU A 13 14.73 -19.54 10.32
C GLU A 13 14.75 -18.22 9.55
N ALA A 14 15.28 -18.22 8.31
CA ALA A 14 15.11 -17.17 7.36
C ALA A 14 13.62 -17.16 7.01
N LEU A 15 12.84 -16.23 7.54
CA LEU A 15 11.49 -16.01 7.09
C LEU A 15 11.56 -15.66 5.62
N ALA A 16 11.11 -16.57 4.77
CA ALA A 16 10.92 -16.32 3.36
C ALA A 16 9.93 -15.15 3.22
N ALA A 17 10.31 -14.13 2.48
CA ALA A 17 9.53 -12.91 2.34
C ALA A 17 9.48 -12.48 0.88
N VAL A 18 8.30 -12.09 0.43
CA VAL A 18 8.09 -11.49 -0.88
C VAL A 18 8.38 -9.99 -0.79
N GLN A 19 9.40 -9.54 -1.51
CA GLN A 19 9.77 -8.14 -1.58
C GLN A 19 9.11 -7.49 -2.80
N VAL A 20 8.25 -6.49 -2.61
CA VAL A 20 7.58 -5.78 -3.71
C VAL A 20 8.05 -4.35 -3.78
N ASN A 21 8.59 -3.97 -4.95
CA ASN A 21 8.99 -2.61 -5.27
C ASN A 21 7.92 -1.96 -6.16
N LEU A 22 7.44 -0.80 -5.75
CA LEU A 22 6.46 -0.01 -6.49
C LEU A 22 7.18 1.05 -7.32
N SER A 23 6.83 1.18 -8.59
CA SER A 23 7.30 2.33 -9.37
C SER A 23 6.70 3.63 -8.81
N LYS A 24 7.38 4.75 -9.06
CA LYS A 24 6.95 6.09 -8.60
C LYS A 24 5.55 6.50 -9.09
N ASP A 25 5.08 5.88 -10.18
CA ASP A 25 3.80 6.16 -10.81
C ASP A 25 2.67 5.22 -10.31
N VAL A 26 2.97 4.36 -9.32
CA VAL A 26 2.00 3.49 -8.64
C VAL A 26 1.68 4.03 -7.26
N GLU A 27 0.41 4.25 -7.01
CA GLU A 27 -0.12 4.54 -5.68
C GLU A 27 -0.82 3.29 -5.14
N LEU A 28 -0.36 2.83 -3.98
CA LEU A 28 -0.92 1.69 -3.28
C LEU A 28 -2.04 2.16 -2.37
N LEU A 29 -3.23 1.59 -2.51
CA LEU A 29 -4.44 1.98 -1.78
C LEU A 29 -4.80 1.00 -0.67
N ALA A 30 -4.55 -0.30 -0.91
CA ALA A 30 -4.77 -1.34 0.09
C ALA A 30 -3.84 -2.54 -0.15
N VAL A 31 -3.54 -3.29 0.93
CA VAL A 31 -2.77 -4.55 0.94
C VAL A 31 -3.54 -5.58 1.75
N ASN A 32 -3.74 -6.76 1.17
CA ASN A 32 -4.34 -7.93 1.84
C ASN A 32 -5.64 -7.59 2.59
N GLY A 33 -6.48 -6.74 1.97
CA GLY A 33 -7.77 -6.34 2.50
C GLY A 33 -7.75 -5.19 3.51
N GLU A 34 -6.60 -4.61 3.81
CA GLU A 34 -6.46 -3.46 4.71
C GLU A 34 -6.10 -2.19 3.93
N GLU A 35 -6.83 -1.10 4.16
CA GLU A 35 -6.57 0.20 3.54
C GLU A 35 -5.29 0.82 4.10
N ILE A 36 -4.47 1.38 3.22
CA ILE A 36 -3.22 2.02 3.61
C ILE A 36 -3.48 3.47 4.00
N GLY A 37 -3.19 3.79 5.26
CA GLY A 37 -3.28 5.17 5.75
C GLY A 37 -2.22 6.10 5.14
N LEU A 38 -2.46 7.41 5.26
CA LEU A 38 -1.66 8.49 4.66
C LEU A 38 -0.13 8.43 4.89
N ARG A 39 0.35 7.74 5.93
CA ARG A 39 1.77 7.62 6.26
C ARG A 39 2.55 6.65 5.36
N LEU A 40 1.88 5.86 4.56
CA LEU A 40 2.47 4.79 3.75
C LEU A 40 2.52 5.11 2.25
N PHE A 41 1.94 6.21 1.81
CA PHE A 41 1.95 6.65 0.41
C PHE A 41 3.35 6.91 -0.16
N SER A 42 4.39 7.01 0.67
CA SER A 42 5.78 7.26 0.23
C SER A 42 6.66 6.01 0.21
N LYS A 43 6.15 4.84 0.62
CA LYS A 43 6.96 3.61 0.61
C LYS A 43 6.92 2.98 -0.79
N SER A 44 8.09 2.92 -1.40
CA SER A 44 8.30 2.24 -2.69
C SER A 44 8.59 0.75 -2.54
N GLU A 45 8.74 0.25 -1.32
CA GLU A 45 9.11 -1.13 -1.02
C GLU A 45 8.25 -1.71 0.10
N LEU A 46 7.74 -2.92 -0.14
CA LEU A 46 6.91 -3.69 0.79
C LEU A 46 7.52 -5.06 1.00
N GLN A 47 7.39 -5.59 2.21
CA GLN A 47 7.68 -6.99 2.51
C GLN A 47 6.38 -7.69 2.87
N LEU A 48 6.12 -8.83 2.20
CA LEU A 48 4.92 -9.62 2.35
C LEU A 48 5.30 -11.04 2.73
N GLU A 49 4.37 -11.75 3.33
CA GLU A 49 4.52 -13.18 3.58
C GLU A 49 4.38 -13.97 2.26
N ASP A 50 4.97 -15.16 2.21
CA ASP A 50 4.78 -16.10 1.11
C ASP A 50 3.32 -16.50 0.97
N GLY A 51 2.88 -16.73 -0.27
CA GLY A 51 1.55 -17.20 -0.61
C GLY A 51 0.70 -16.18 -1.36
N LEU A 52 -0.62 -16.29 -1.19
CA LEU A 52 -1.59 -15.46 -1.90
C LEU A 52 -1.65 -14.06 -1.29
N ASN A 53 -1.30 -13.07 -2.09
CA ASN A 53 -1.31 -11.66 -1.73
C ASN A 53 -2.23 -10.86 -2.66
N GLN A 54 -2.71 -9.72 -2.17
CA GLN A 54 -3.63 -8.88 -2.92
C GLN A 54 -3.33 -7.40 -2.70
N PHE A 55 -3.23 -6.64 -3.80
CA PHE A 55 -3.09 -5.19 -3.78
C PHE A 55 -4.31 -4.51 -4.38
N VAL A 56 -4.62 -3.33 -3.89
CA VAL A 56 -5.39 -2.34 -4.64
C VAL A 56 -4.46 -1.18 -4.97
N VAL A 57 -4.28 -0.92 -6.25
CA VAL A 57 -3.38 0.11 -6.76
C VAL A 57 -4.06 0.99 -7.80
N ARG A 58 -3.51 2.18 -8.00
CA ARG A 58 -3.84 3.02 -9.16
C ARG A 58 -2.58 3.65 -9.74
N ALA A 59 -2.61 4.00 -11.01
CA ALA A 59 -1.60 4.88 -11.59
C ALA A 59 -1.85 6.32 -11.10
N SER A 60 -0.79 6.99 -10.66
CA SER A 60 -0.87 8.32 -10.06
C SER A 60 0.36 9.14 -10.45
N LYS A 61 0.19 10.07 -11.40
CA LYS A 61 1.29 10.91 -11.89
C LYS A 61 0.81 12.25 -12.48
N LEU A 62 1.75 13.13 -12.76
CA LEU A 62 1.50 14.34 -13.55
C LEU A 62 1.58 14.00 -15.02
N VAL A 63 0.54 14.37 -15.78
CA VAL A 63 0.45 14.21 -17.24
C VAL A 63 0.38 15.56 -17.91
N ARG A 64 0.92 15.66 -19.13
CA ARG A 64 0.96 16.90 -19.90
C ARG A 64 -0.29 17.06 -20.73
N GLN A 65 -0.92 18.21 -20.61
CA GLN A 65 -2.06 18.63 -21.43
C GLN A 65 -1.61 19.15 -22.82
N ALA A 66 -2.56 19.29 -23.75
CA ALA A 66 -2.29 19.82 -25.07
C ALA A 66 -1.79 21.28 -25.06
N ASN A 67 -2.18 22.07 -24.06
CA ASN A 67 -1.72 23.45 -23.87
C ASN A 67 -0.32 23.55 -23.25
N GLY A 68 0.31 22.40 -22.89
CA GLY A 68 1.63 22.31 -22.26
C GLY A 68 1.63 22.34 -20.73
N GLU A 69 0.49 22.56 -20.09
CA GLU A 69 0.34 22.51 -18.63
C GLU A 69 0.36 21.07 -18.13
N PHE A 70 0.52 20.90 -16.82
CA PHE A 70 0.47 19.59 -16.17
C PHE A 70 -0.76 19.47 -15.28
N GLU A 71 -1.38 18.30 -15.32
CA GLU A 71 -2.46 17.94 -14.39
C GLU A 71 -2.18 16.62 -13.68
N LYS A 72 -2.80 16.46 -12.50
CA LYS A 72 -2.71 15.22 -11.74
C LYS A 72 -3.68 14.20 -12.33
N PHE A 73 -3.13 13.09 -12.80
CA PHE A 73 -3.89 11.93 -13.23
C PHE A 73 -3.90 10.88 -12.12
N ASN A 74 -5.07 10.33 -11.85
CA ASN A 74 -5.28 9.15 -11.04
C ASN A 74 -6.19 8.19 -11.80
N SER A 75 -5.71 6.98 -12.08
CA SER A 75 -6.53 5.97 -12.74
C SER A 75 -7.61 5.40 -11.82
N ASP A 76 -8.54 4.67 -12.41
CA ASP A 76 -9.43 3.80 -11.65
C ASP A 76 -8.60 2.72 -10.92
N PRO A 77 -9.01 2.34 -9.69
CA PRO A 77 -8.29 1.35 -8.92
C PRO A 77 -8.41 -0.05 -9.51
N VAL A 78 -7.29 -0.74 -9.56
CA VAL A 78 -7.17 -2.14 -9.97
C VAL A 78 -6.85 -2.98 -8.75
N ILE A 79 -7.58 -4.09 -8.57
CA ILE A 79 -7.27 -5.13 -7.62
C ILE A 79 -6.39 -6.17 -8.31
N ILE A 80 -5.25 -6.48 -7.70
CA ILE A 80 -4.24 -7.41 -8.22
C ILE A 80 -4.09 -8.52 -7.20
N THR A 81 -4.40 -9.75 -7.59
CA THR A 81 -4.22 -10.94 -6.77
C THR A 81 -3.09 -11.77 -7.36
N PHE A 82 -2.11 -12.15 -6.55
CA PHE A 82 -0.95 -12.92 -7.02
C PHE A 82 -0.46 -13.88 -5.94
N ASP A 83 0.10 -15.02 -6.38
CA ASP A 83 0.75 -15.98 -5.51
C ASP A 83 2.27 -15.90 -5.71
N ALA A 84 3.00 -15.68 -4.62
CA ALA A 84 4.44 -15.46 -4.66
C ALA A 84 5.14 -16.10 -3.45
N LYS A 85 6.37 -16.57 -3.67
CA LYS A 85 7.20 -17.17 -2.62
C LYS A 85 8.67 -16.78 -2.80
N ASP A 86 9.27 -16.24 -1.75
CA ASP A 86 10.70 -15.89 -1.66
C ASP A 86 11.23 -15.23 -2.94
N GLN A 87 10.63 -14.11 -3.34
CA GLN A 87 10.99 -13.45 -4.59
C GLN A 87 10.83 -11.93 -4.53
N LYS A 88 11.54 -11.28 -5.47
CA LYS A 88 11.43 -9.84 -5.67
C LYS A 88 10.50 -9.55 -6.85
N ILE A 89 9.56 -8.64 -6.61
CA ILE A 89 8.55 -8.22 -7.58
C ILE A 89 8.69 -6.72 -7.79
N GLN A 90 8.68 -6.28 -9.05
CA GLN A 90 8.57 -4.88 -9.44
C GLN A 90 7.17 -4.65 -10.02
N LEU A 91 6.42 -3.69 -9.46
CA LEU A 91 5.10 -3.30 -9.94
C LEU A 91 5.15 -1.93 -10.63
N SER A 92 4.64 -1.84 -11.84
CA SER A 92 4.57 -0.59 -12.62
C SER A 92 3.31 -0.56 -13.50
N PRO A 93 2.79 0.62 -13.86
CA PRO A 93 1.74 0.71 -14.89
C PRO A 93 2.26 0.14 -16.21
N GLN A 94 1.39 -0.48 -17.00
CA GLN A 94 1.76 -0.93 -18.34
C GLN A 94 1.83 0.26 -19.29
N GLY A 95 2.96 0.42 -19.95
CA GLY A 95 3.21 1.51 -20.89
C GLY A 95 3.62 2.83 -20.23
N ASP A 96 3.83 3.86 -21.06
CA ASP A 96 4.13 5.21 -20.59
C ASP A 96 2.86 6.06 -20.61
N ILE A 97 2.59 6.75 -19.52
CA ILE A 97 1.43 7.64 -19.36
C ILE A 97 1.99 9.06 -19.26
N ALA A 98 2.34 9.67 -20.38
CA ALA A 98 2.99 10.99 -20.42
C ALA A 98 2.02 12.14 -20.65
N THR A 99 0.93 11.91 -21.39
CA THR A 99 -0.05 12.90 -21.78
C THR A 99 -1.44 12.57 -21.26
N THR A 100 -2.36 13.54 -21.32
CA THR A 100 -3.79 13.31 -21.02
C THR A 100 -4.41 12.23 -21.91
N THR A 101 -4.00 12.17 -23.18
CA THR A 101 -4.46 11.12 -24.12
C THR A 101 -3.99 9.73 -23.68
N ASP A 102 -2.74 9.61 -23.22
CA ASP A 102 -2.22 8.34 -22.68
C ASP A 102 -2.97 7.95 -21.42
N ALA A 103 -3.25 8.92 -20.54
CA ALA A 103 -4.01 8.74 -19.32
C ALA A 103 -5.43 8.21 -19.60
N ASP A 104 -6.13 8.82 -20.55
CA ASP A 104 -7.47 8.40 -21.00
C ASP A 104 -7.44 6.97 -21.58
N ASN A 105 -6.42 6.66 -22.38
CA ASN A 105 -6.27 5.32 -22.96
C ASN A 105 -5.95 4.28 -21.88
N PHE A 106 -5.06 4.59 -20.94
CA PHE A 106 -4.77 3.72 -19.81
C PHE A 106 -6.02 3.45 -18.97
N ASN A 107 -6.83 4.49 -18.70
CA ASN A 107 -8.01 4.35 -17.83
C ASN A 107 -9.17 3.56 -18.47
N LYS A 108 -9.17 3.35 -19.79
CA LYS A 108 -10.13 2.46 -20.46
C LYS A 108 -9.95 1.01 -20.04
N GLN A 109 -8.70 0.59 -19.82
CA GLN A 109 -8.32 -0.76 -19.40
C GLN A 109 -7.03 -0.70 -18.60
N PRO A 110 -7.08 -0.20 -17.34
CA PRO A 110 -5.90 -0.07 -16.52
C PRO A 110 -5.27 -1.45 -16.27
N TYR A 111 -3.98 -1.55 -16.55
CA TYR A 111 -3.23 -2.79 -16.36
C TYR A 111 -1.84 -2.47 -15.80
N PHE A 112 -1.36 -3.34 -14.89
CA PHE A 112 -0.07 -3.20 -14.24
C PHE A 112 0.81 -4.40 -14.58
N THR A 113 2.09 -4.16 -14.82
CA THR A 113 3.08 -5.19 -15.05
C THR A 113 3.74 -5.57 -13.73
N LEU A 114 3.67 -6.85 -13.39
CA LEU A 114 4.44 -7.45 -12.31
C LEU A 114 5.64 -8.17 -12.92
N SER A 115 6.83 -7.59 -12.77
CA SER A 115 8.08 -8.24 -13.17
C SER A 115 8.68 -8.92 -11.94
N SER A 116 8.96 -10.21 -12.05
CA SER A 116 9.46 -11.04 -10.97
C SER A 116 10.82 -11.66 -11.32
N SER A 117 11.62 -11.97 -10.30
CA SER A 117 12.84 -12.76 -10.43
C SER A 117 12.55 -14.23 -10.80
N SER A 118 11.32 -14.69 -10.56
CA SER A 118 10.84 -16.02 -10.95
C SER A 118 9.87 -15.92 -12.13
N PRO A 119 9.99 -16.76 -13.18
CA PRO A 119 9.19 -16.62 -14.40
C PRO A 119 7.70 -17.02 -14.25
N ASN A 120 7.29 -17.62 -13.14
CA ASN A 120 5.99 -18.27 -12.98
C ASN A 120 5.17 -17.65 -11.85
N ILE A 121 4.98 -16.34 -11.84
CA ILE A 121 4.00 -15.72 -10.92
C ILE A 121 2.61 -15.79 -11.56
N GLN A 122 1.64 -16.36 -10.85
CA GLN A 122 0.23 -16.29 -11.25
C GLN A 122 -0.33 -14.95 -10.80
N VAL A 123 -0.87 -14.19 -11.73
CA VAL A 123 -1.40 -12.84 -11.49
C VAL A 123 -2.78 -12.70 -12.11
N GLU A 124 -3.74 -12.29 -11.31
CA GLU A 124 -5.07 -11.89 -11.75
C GLU A 124 -5.28 -10.40 -11.46
N GLN A 125 -5.82 -9.66 -12.44
CA GLN A 125 -6.06 -8.23 -12.30
C GLN A 125 -7.45 -7.87 -12.81
N GLU A 126 -8.17 -7.10 -12.01
CA GLU A 126 -9.50 -6.59 -12.39
C GLU A 126 -9.67 -5.15 -11.85
N LEU A 127 -10.54 -4.38 -12.51
CA LEU A 127 -11.02 -3.14 -11.93
C LEU A 127 -11.75 -3.43 -10.62
N LEU A 128 -11.43 -2.68 -9.56
CA LEU A 128 -12.14 -2.79 -8.30
C LEU A 128 -13.49 -2.06 -8.39
N PRO A 129 -14.63 -2.80 -8.38
CA PRO A 129 -15.94 -2.19 -8.47
C PRO A 129 -16.19 -1.25 -7.30
N ARG A 130 -16.67 -0.04 -7.60
CA ARG A 130 -17.01 0.94 -6.57
C ARG A 130 -18.19 0.47 -5.73
N GLY A 131 -18.09 0.64 -4.42
CA GLY A 131 -19.18 0.43 -3.50
C GLY A 131 -20.22 1.56 -3.52
N PRO A 132 -21.36 1.39 -2.85
CA PRO A 132 -22.32 2.45 -2.64
C PRO A 132 -21.74 3.53 -1.72
N GLY A 133 -22.07 4.78 -1.99
CA GLY A 133 -21.62 5.93 -1.19
C GLY A 133 -20.88 6.99 -2.00
N ILE A 134 -20.62 8.14 -1.36
CA ILE A 134 -19.94 9.28 -1.98
C ILE A 134 -18.42 9.05 -2.00
N THR A 135 -17.88 8.54 -0.91
CA THR A 135 -16.46 8.18 -0.77
C THR A 135 -16.27 6.68 -0.94
N ARG A 136 -15.13 6.28 -1.47
CA ARG A 136 -14.75 4.86 -1.56
C ARG A 136 -14.32 4.35 -0.18
N ASP A 137 -14.69 3.11 0.10
CA ASP A 137 -14.28 2.34 1.27
C ASP A 137 -13.61 1.07 0.73
N TYR A 138 -12.30 1.14 0.56
CA TYR A 138 -11.54 0.07 -0.09
C TYR A 138 -11.64 -1.25 0.67
N GLU A 139 -11.66 -1.25 2.01
CA GLU A 139 -11.80 -2.48 2.80
C GLU A 139 -13.12 -3.19 2.51
N LYS A 140 -14.24 -2.46 2.47
CA LYS A 140 -15.56 -3.03 2.15
C LYS A 140 -15.67 -3.44 0.68
N GLU A 141 -15.06 -2.68 -0.23
CA GLU A 141 -15.05 -2.99 -1.66
C GLU A 141 -14.27 -4.27 -1.93
N ILE A 142 -13.08 -4.44 -1.32
CA ILE A 142 -12.25 -5.65 -1.39
C ILE A 142 -12.99 -6.84 -0.77
N ALA A 143 -13.57 -6.67 0.42
CA ALA A 143 -14.31 -7.76 1.09
C ALA A 143 -15.46 -8.27 0.21
N ARG A 144 -16.19 -7.37 -0.45
CA ARG A 144 -17.27 -7.73 -1.39
C ARG A 144 -16.73 -8.43 -2.63
N PHE A 145 -15.64 -7.90 -3.22
CA PHE A 145 -14.98 -8.49 -4.37
C PHE A 145 -14.53 -9.92 -4.08
N ASN A 146 -13.85 -10.13 -2.95
CA ASN A 146 -13.34 -11.42 -2.52
C ASN A 146 -14.48 -12.42 -2.24
N ALA A 147 -15.56 -11.98 -1.57
CA ALA A 147 -16.71 -12.82 -1.30
C ALA A 147 -17.41 -13.32 -2.58
N GLN A 148 -17.47 -12.48 -3.62
CA GLN A 148 -18.07 -12.86 -4.92
C GLN A 148 -17.23 -13.88 -5.70
N ARG A 149 -15.90 -13.94 -5.43
CA ARG A 149 -14.94 -14.80 -6.14
C ARG A 149 -14.43 -15.96 -5.30
N ASN A 150 -14.92 -16.09 -4.05
CA ASN A 150 -14.44 -17.07 -3.07
C ASN A 150 -12.92 -16.98 -2.82
N ILE A 151 -12.37 -15.75 -2.87
CA ILE A 151 -10.97 -15.48 -2.56
C ILE A 151 -10.83 -15.33 -1.05
N THR A 152 -9.92 -16.09 -0.45
CA THR A 152 -9.54 -15.94 0.96
C THR A 152 -8.09 -15.51 1.01
N ILE A 153 -7.84 -14.31 1.55
CA ILE A 153 -6.51 -13.81 1.82
C ILE A 153 -6.25 -13.96 3.32
N ASP A 154 -5.20 -14.68 3.66
CA ASP A 154 -4.77 -14.75 5.05
C ASP A 154 -4.29 -13.36 5.47
N LYS A 155 -4.92 -12.81 6.49
CA LYS A 155 -4.49 -11.51 7.04
C LYS A 155 -3.16 -11.72 7.72
N ALA A 156 -2.09 -11.29 7.06
CA ALA A 156 -0.76 -11.31 7.65
C ALA A 156 -0.76 -10.58 8.99
N SER A 157 -0.04 -11.13 9.94
CA SER A 157 0.13 -10.53 11.27
C SER A 157 0.61 -9.09 11.12
N LYS A 158 -0.02 -8.16 11.82
CA LYS A 158 0.18 -6.70 11.69
C LYS A 158 1.61 -6.20 11.86
N GLU A 159 2.55 -7.05 12.25
CA GLU A 159 3.94 -6.69 12.58
C GLU A 159 4.95 -6.86 11.45
N SER A 160 4.69 -7.68 10.42
CA SER A 160 5.68 -7.99 9.37
C SER A 160 5.59 -7.10 8.13
N GLN A 161 4.54 -6.30 7.96
CA GLN A 161 4.31 -5.57 6.70
C GLN A 161 5.19 -4.32 6.52
N PHE A 162 5.87 -3.84 7.57
CA PHE A 162 6.59 -2.56 7.50
C PHE A 162 7.93 -2.61 8.25
N SER A 163 8.96 -3.05 7.56
CA SER A 163 10.34 -2.94 8.06
C SER A 163 10.80 -1.48 8.00
N GLU A 164 10.90 -0.85 9.14
CA GLU A 164 11.40 0.51 9.29
C GLU A 164 12.94 0.45 9.32
N LYS A 165 13.58 1.02 8.31
CA LYS A 165 15.02 1.30 8.38
C LYS A 165 15.21 2.44 9.37
N GLN A 166 15.53 2.09 10.63
CA GLN A 166 15.80 3.05 11.69
C GLN A 166 16.94 3.99 11.28
N ILE A 167 16.61 5.27 11.18
CA ILE A 167 17.59 6.34 11.40
C ILE A 167 17.50 6.67 12.87
N ASP A 168 18.57 6.35 13.57
CA ASP A 168 18.77 6.56 15.00
C ASP A 168 18.57 8.04 15.36
N SER A 169 17.56 8.33 16.16
CA SER A 169 17.46 9.54 16.95
C SER A 169 16.62 9.23 18.18
N THR A 170 17.32 9.08 19.27
CA THR A 170 16.83 8.82 20.61
C THR A 170 15.84 9.90 21.06
N GLU A 171 14.57 9.56 21.23
CA GLU A 171 13.75 10.12 22.31
C GLU A 171 12.60 9.18 22.67
N LYS A 172 12.50 8.95 23.96
CA LYS A 172 11.69 7.97 24.67
C LYS A 172 10.26 8.50 24.84
N ALA A 173 9.28 7.87 24.20
CA ALA A 173 7.87 8.07 24.57
C ALA A 173 7.12 6.73 24.51
N THR A 174 6.44 6.46 25.60
CA THR A 174 5.75 5.26 26.02
C THR A 174 4.60 4.89 25.06
N SER A 175 4.61 3.67 24.52
CA SER A 175 3.55 3.13 23.67
C SER A 175 2.38 2.62 24.51
N VAL A 176 1.21 3.26 24.33
CA VAL A 176 -0.09 2.72 24.72
C VAL A 176 -0.82 2.38 23.43
N GLY A 177 -1.11 1.10 23.22
CA GLY A 177 -1.85 0.62 22.05
C GLY A 177 -3.28 1.13 22.03
N VAL A 178 -3.64 1.79 20.92
CA VAL A 178 -5.00 2.22 20.66
C VAL A 178 -5.38 1.86 19.23
N LYS A 179 -6.37 1.00 19.08
CA LYS A 179 -7.16 0.88 17.85
C LYS A 179 -7.85 2.23 17.63
N SER A 180 -7.33 3.10 16.79
CA SER A 180 -7.88 4.44 16.66
C SER A 180 -8.62 4.59 15.33
N ASN A 181 -9.88 4.93 15.43
CA ASN A 181 -10.53 5.79 14.47
C ASN A 181 -9.66 7.04 14.30
N SER A 182 -8.85 7.13 13.27
CA SER A 182 -7.92 8.26 13.05
C SER A 182 -8.63 9.62 13.12
N LEU A 183 -9.88 9.69 12.64
CA LEU A 183 -10.72 10.88 12.73
C LEU A 183 -11.09 11.23 14.19
N LYS A 184 -11.29 10.22 15.05
CA LYS A 184 -11.59 10.45 16.46
C LYS A 184 -10.37 11.05 17.17
N VAL A 185 -9.19 10.54 16.91
CA VAL A 185 -7.93 11.06 17.47
C VAL A 185 -7.70 12.50 17.04
N VAL A 186 -7.90 12.81 15.74
CA VAL A 186 -7.79 14.19 15.23
C VAL A 186 -8.81 15.11 15.89
N LYS A 187 -10.07 14.68 16.07
CA LYS A 187 -11.10 15.45 16.76
C LYS A 187 -10.75 15.69 18.23
N ASP A 188 -10.27 14.65 18.92
CA ASP A 188 -9.89 14.77 20.32
C ASP A 188 -8.69 15.71 20.49
N GLN A 189 -7.68 15.64 19.60
CA GLN A 189 -6.57 16.58 19.57
C GLN A 189 -7.01 18.02 19.25
N TYR A 190 -7.91 18.20 18.26
CA TYR A 190 -8.47 19.52 17.93
C TYR A 190 -9.21 20.16 19.10
N LEU A 191 -9.92 19.37 19.90
CA LEU A 191 -10.63 19.87 21.08
C LEU A 191 -9.68 20.30 22.21
N MET A 192 -8.44 19.78 22.23
CA MET A 192 -7.41 20.17 23.19
C MET A 192 -6.66 21.46 22.80
N LEU A 193 -6.80 21.93 21.57
CA LEU A 193 -6.17 23.16 21.08
C LEU A 193 -6.84 24.40 21.70
N THR A 194 -6.07 25.47 21.90
CA THR A 194 -6.56 26.78 22.23
C THR A 194 -7.39 27.38 21.08
N GLU A 195 -8.14 28.46 21.34
CA GLU A 195 -8.97 29.08 20.31
C GLU A 195 -8.15 29.63 19.14
N GLU A 196 -6.97 30.19 19.42
CA GLU A 196 -6.02 30.68 18.41
C GLU A 196 -5.46 29.56 17.57
N GLU A 197 -5.05 28.45 18.21
CA GLU A 197 -4.52 27.27 17.51
C GLU A 197 -5.59 26.60 16.64
N ARG A 198 -6.85 26.56 17.08
CA ARG A 198 -7.97 26.05 16.27
C ARG A 198 -8.18 26.89 15.01
N LYS A 199 -8.10 28.23 15.10
CA LYS A 199 -8.21 29.13 13.95
C LYS A 199 -7.06 28.88 12.95
N GLN A 200 -5.84 28.73 13.44
CA GLN A 200 -4.67 28.41 12.60
C GLN A 200 -4.81 27.05 11.91
N PHE A 201 -5.23 26.03 12.66
CA PHE A 201 -5.47 24.69 12.11
C PHE A 201 -6.54 24.70 11.02
N LEU A 202 -7.67 25.37 11.24
CA LEU A 202 -8.75 25.47 10.24
C LEU A 202 -8.31 26.27 9.01
N SER A 203 -7.56 27.36 9.20
CA SER A 203 -6.99 28.12 8.07
C SER A 203 -6.04 27.29 7.23
N TRP A 204 -5.18 26.51 7.87
CA TRP A 204 -4.30 25.57 7.17
C TRP A 204 -5.07 24.46 6.46
N ALA A 205 -6.06 23.85 7.12
CA ALA A 205 -6.83 22.73 6.58
C ALA A 205 -7.68 23.11 5.36
N VAL A 206 -8.16 24.36 5.29
CA VAL A 206 -8.93 24.86 4.14
C VAL A 206 -8.03 25.24 2.96
N ALA A 207 -6.74 25.50 3.22
CA ALA A 207 -5.75 25.85 2.18
C ALA A 207 -5.09 24.63 1.51
N GLN A 208 -5.44 23.38 1.92
CA GLN A 208 -4.94 22.13 1.30
C GLN A 208 -5.89 21.66 0.21
#